data_b6ed7206fd80088c08745d8d4638f79f
#
_entry.id   b6ed7206fd80088c08745d8d4638f79f
#
_cell.length_a   1.000
_cell.length_b   1.000
_cell.length_c   1.000
_cell.angle_alpha   90.00
_cell.angle_beta   90.00
_cell.angle_gamma   90.00
#
_symmetry.space_group_name_H-M   'P 1'
#
loop_
_entity.id
_entity.type
_entity.pdbx_description
1 polymer ?
#
loop_
_entity_poly.entity_id
_entity_poly.type
_entity_poly.pdbx_seq_one_letter_code
_entity_poly.pdbx_strand_id
1 'polypeptide(L)'
;MHRPVMGVTLLEHELSEVRSLIERQTGILLDCPNSALAAHIAQYLETHELAAPSELLDRLRTSELDPSVTAAFLDGILNTNTGFFRHPGAMNALARQIVPQISSRKSEDGACTLRIWSAGCSTGEEPYSIAMALCDALAGSEASGSNGNSKDKEKEKETKAGRNGSAGDNSHAPLATKEWSIHIVGSDVLPPLIKAAERGVYPQSALTGLPPAMIRACFSKVANGNGNSNAGQDGASNGNGNGNGSQNGGSAKASGNGSSNGSNGNTNNAVQLAVKPRLRSMVTFNTMNLTKPVYIGRFDCIFCMDVLPHLSRGQRAALIERLHLYLEPGGYLFLSQTEKLFAPNLNFRSESFDGYTYHRKPVAASGAYGR
;
A
#
# COMPACT_ATOMS: atom_id res chain seq x y z
N MET A 1 8.11 -34.63 18.06
CA MET A 1 7.10 -35.67 17.76
C MET A 1 5.80 -34.92 17.45
N HIS A 2 5.50 -34.72 16.17
CA HIS A 2 4.22 -34.11 15.76
C HIS A 2 3.13 -35.16 15.96
N ARG A 3 2.18 -34.88 16.87
CA ARG A 3 0.91 -35.63 16.88
C ARG A 3 0.10 -35.15 15.68
N PRO A 4 -0.33 -36.02 14.77
CA PRO A 4 -1.30 -35.64 13.77
C PRO A 4 -2.60 -35.29 14.50
N VAL A 5 -3.10 -34.07 14.27
CA VAL A 5 -4.45 -33.68 14.71
C VAL A 5 -5.41 -34.55 13.92
N MET A 6 -5.93 -35.61 14.55
CA MET A 6 -7.00 -36.43 14.01
C MET A 6 -8.18 -35.52 13.70
N GLY A 7 -8.79 -35.69 12.53
CA GLY A 7 -9.78 -34.83 11.93
C GLY A 7 -10.74 -34.16 12.92
N VAL A 8 -10.52 -32.89 13.16
CA VAL A 8 -11.44 -32.05 13.95
C VAL A 8 -12.72 -31.92 13.14
N THR A 9 -13.76 -32.63 13.54
CA THR A 9 -15.09 -32.49 12.93
C THR A 9 -15.75 -31.28 13.55
N LEU A 10 -15.77 -30.19 12.82
CA LEU A 10 -16.46 -28.97 13.19
C LEU A 10 -17.96 -29.14 12.92
N LEU A 11 -18.77 -28.78 13.91
CA LEU A 11 -20.22 -28.77 13.79
C LEU A 11 -20.70 -27.50 13.10
N GLU A 12 -21.80 -27.56 12.38
CA GLU A 12 -22.34 -26.38 11.65
C GLU A 12 -22.61 -25.18 12.57
N HIS A 13 -23.04 -25.43 13.81
CA HIS A 13 -23.27 -24.34 14.76
C HIS A 13 -21.97 -23.66 15.20
N GLU A 14 -20.84 -24.39 15.31
CA GLU A 14 -19.52 -23.81 15.63
C GLU A 14 -19.03 -22.90 14.50
N LEU A 15 -19.18 -23.34 13.24
CA LEU A 15 -18.86 -22.52 12.07
C LEU A 15 -19.71 -21.23 12.03
N SER A 16 -21.01 -21.37 12.30
CA SER A 16 -21.94 -20.24 12.38
C SER A 16 -21.57 -19.26 13.49
N GLU A 17 -21.15 -19.77 14.65
CA GLU A 17 -20.74 -18.95 15.79
C GLU A 17 -19.43 -18.19 15.48
N VAL A 18 -18.44 -18.85 14.88
CA VAL A 18 -17.21 -18.15 14.42
C VAL A 18 -17.55 -17.00 13.48
N ARG A 19 -18.41 -17.22 12.47
CA ARG A 19 -18.85 -16.15 11.56
C ARG A 19 -19.49 -14.99 12.32
N SER A 20 -20.42 -15.30 13.23
CA SER A 20 -21.13 -14.29 14.02
C SER A 20 -20.19 -13.49 14.93
N LEU A 21 -19.21 -14.14 15.55
CA LEU A 21 -18.21 -13.50 16.39
C LEU A 21 -17.34 -12.54 15.58
N ILE A 22 -16.82 -13.00 14.45
CA ILE A 22 -16.00 -12.17 13.55
C ILE A 22 -16.79 -10.98 13.03
N GLU A 23 -18.00 -11.19 12.49
CA GLU A 23 -18.84 -10.10 11.99
C GLU A 23 -19.15 -9.06 13.06
N ARG A 24 -19.50 -9.50 14.26
CA ARG A 24 -19.81 -8.60 15.37
C ARG A 24 -18.63 -7.74 15.79
N GLN A 25 -17.43 -8.30 15.83
CA GLN A 25 -16.22 -7.61 16.28
C GLN A 25 -15.62 -6.70 15.24
N THR A 26 -15.57 -7.17 14.00
CA THR A 26 -14.85 -6.51 12.90
C THR A 26 -15.77 -5.91 11.85
N GLY A 27 -17.00 -6.39 11.77
CA GLY A 27 -17.92 -6.11 10.69
C GLY A 27 -17.66 -6.89 9.41
N ILE A 28 -16.65 -7.74 9.39
CA ILE A 28 -16.26 -8.51 8.23
C ILE A 28 -17.13 -9.75 8.13
N LEU A 29 -17.71 -9.96 6.94
CA LEU A 29 -18.39 -11.20 6.57
C LEU A 29 -17.37 -12.21 6.07
N LEU A 30 -17.35 -13.38 6.69
CA LEU A 30 -16.62 -14.53 6.17
C LEU A 30 -17.46 -15.22 5.10
N ASP A 31 -17.49 -14.66 3.89
CA ASP A 31 -18.21 -15.21 2.73
C ASP A 31 -17.35 -16.27 2.02
N CYS A 32 -17.11 -17.38 2.70
CA CYS A 32 -16.40 -18.54 2.17
C CYS A 32 -17.21 -19.82 2.45
N PRO A 33 -17.03 -20.89 1.67
CA PRO A 33 -17.68 -22.19 1.94
C PRO A 33 -17.34 -22.72 3.34
N ASN A 34 -18.27 -23.46 3.96
CA ASN A 34 -18.05 -24.09 5.25
C ASN A 34 -16.80 -24.97 5.29
N SER A 35 -16.51 -25.68 4.18
CA SER A 35 -15.30 -26.49 4.05
C SER A 35 -14.01 -25.68 4.13
N ALA A 36 -13.98 -24.50 3.52
CA ALA A 36 -12.83 -23.60 3.57
C ALA A 36 -12.64 -23.02 4.97
N LEU A 37 -13.73 -22.60 5.62
CA LEU A 37 -13.69 -22.11 7.00
C LEU A 37 -13.24 -23.21 7.97
N ALA A 38 -13.77 -24.43 7.82
CA ALA A 38 -13.37 -25.56 8.64
C ALA A 38 -11.89 -25.90 8.48
N ALA A 39 -11.37 -25.92 7.23
CA ALA A 39 -9.95 -26.12 6.97
C ALA A 39 -9.07 -25.04 7.60
N HIS A 40 -9.51 -23.78 7.52
CA HIS A 40 -8.80 -22.67 8.16
C HIS A 40 -8.79 -22.77 9.69
N ILE A 41 -9.93 -23.13 10.30
CA ILE A 41 -10.02 -23.36 11.75
C ILE A 41 -9.08 -24.49 12.16
N ALA A 42 -9.07 -25.62 11.44
CA ALA A 42 -8.17 -26.74 11.74
C ALA A 42 -6.70 -26.32 11.69
N GLN A 43 -6.30 -25.56 10.66
CA GLN A 43 -4.95 -25.01 10.53
C GLN A 43 -4.62 -24.04 11.66
N TYR A 44 -5.58 -23.18 12.05
CA TYR A 44 -5.40 -22.24 13.15
C TYR A 44 -5.18 -22.96 14.47
N LEU A 45 -6.01 -24.01 14.77
CA LEU A 45 -5.86 -24.83 15.97
C LEU A 45 -4.47 -25.48 16.04
N GLU A 46 -4.00 -26.04 14.93
CA GLU A 46 -2.67 -26.65 14.85
C GLU A 46 -1.56 -25.62 15.08
N THR A 47 -1.64 -24.46 14.41
CA THR A 47 -0.62 -23.40 14.49
C THR A 47 -0.51 -22.81 15.88
N HIS A 48 -1.64 -22.72 16.60
CA HIS A 48 -1.70 -22.10 17.92
C HIS A 48 -1.80 -23.13 19.06
N GLU A 49 -1.53 -24.40 18.77
CA GLU A 49 -1.51 -25.51 19.71
C GLU A 49 -2.83 -25.63 20.55
N LEU A 50 -3.98 -25.38 19.93
CA LEU A 50 -5.29 -25.48 20.56
C LEU A 50 -5.83 -26.90 20.42
N ALA A 51 -6.39 -27.44 21.50
CA ALA A 51 -6.85 -28.82 21.53
C ALA A 51 -8.23 -29.00 20.90
N ALA A 52 -9.08 -27.97 20.90
CA ALA A 52 -10.47 -28.07 20.43
C ALA A 52 -11.00 -26.73 19.86
N PRO A 53 -12.02 -26.78 18.97
CA PRO A 53 -12.70 -25.59 18.46
C PRO A 53 -13.31 -24.69 19.55
N SER A 54 -13.73 -25.28 20.65
CA SER A 54 -14.26 -24.53 21.81
C SER A 54 -13.23 -23.54 22.37
N GLU A 55 -11.95 -23.88 22.40
CA GLU A 55 -10.88 -22.99 22.87
C GLU A 55 -10.72 -21.78 21.92
N LEU A 56 -10.84 -21.98 20.60
CA LEU A 56 -10.86 -20.88 19.65
C LEU A 56 -12.07 -19.97 19.87
N LEU A 57 -13.26 -20.56 20.04
CA LEU A 57 -14.49 -19.79 20.32
C LEU A 57 -14.36 -18.98 21.59
N ASP A 58 -13.79 -19.53 22.65
CA ASP A 58 -13.57 -18.80 23.91
C ASP A 58 -12.58 -17.66 23.72
N ARG A 59 -11.49 -17.86 22.99
CA ARG A 59 -10.54 -16.81 22.63
C ARG A 59 -11.21 -15.72 21.78
N LEU A 60 -12.01 -16.07 20.79
CA LEU A 60 -12.75 -15.12 19.98
C LEU A 60 -13.80 -14.35 20.79
N ARG A 61 -14.51 -14.98 21.72
CA ARG A 61 -15.46 -14.30 22.62
C ARG A 61 -14.80 -13.25 23.51
N THR A 62 -13.57 -13.53 23.96
CA THR A 62 -12.79 -12.62 24.82
C THR A 62 -11.90 -11.64 24.04
N SER A 63 -11.83 -11.77 22.72
CA SER A 63 -10.93 -10.98 21.86
C SER A 63 -11.30 -9.49 21.74
N GLU A 64 -12.45 -9.05 22.26
CA GLU A 64 -12.70 -7.61 22.47
C GLU A 64 -11.65 -6.95 23.38
N LEU A 65 -11.06 -7.75 24.28
CA LEU A 65 -9.97 -7.33 25.17
C LEU A 65 -8.58 -7.46 24.51
N ASP A 66 -8.46 -8.37 23.53
CA ASP A 66 -7.24 -8.60 22.74
C ASP A 66 -7.54 -8.79 21.25
N PRO A 67 -7.59 -7.70 20.49
CA PRO A 67 -7.84 -7.75 19.04
C PRO A 67 -6.83 -8.58 18.23
N SER A 68 -5.69 -8.95 18.83
CA SER A 68 -4.64 -9.71 18.14
C SER A 68 -5.11 -11.13 17.77
N VAL A 69 -5.97 -11.75 18.57
CA VAL A 69 -6.55 -13.08 18.31
C VAL A 69 -7.40 -13.04 17.04
N THR A 70 -8.32 -12.08 16.96
CA THR A 70 -9.17 -11.90 15.78
C THR A 70 -8.35 -11.56 14.53
N ALA A 71 -7.34 -10.71 14.68
CA ALA A 71 -6.44 -10.36 13.59
C ALA A 71 -5.64 -11.58 13.09
N ALA A 72 -5.08 -12.38 13.98
CA ALA A 72 -4.35 -13.60 13.62
C ALA A 72 -5.26 -14.63 12.94
N PHE A 73 -6.51 -14.75 13.39
CA PHE A 73 -7.49 -15.62 12.74
C PHE A 73 -7.86 -15.14 11.34
N LEU A 74 -8.04 -13.84 11.16
CA LEU A 74 -8.42 -13.25 9.86
C LEU A 74 -7.27 -13.24 8.84
N ASP A 75 -6.02 -13.18 9.27
CA ASP A 75 -4.84 -13.09 8.40
C ASP A 75 -4.74 -14.27 7.41
N GLY A 76 -5.19 -15.46 7.82
CA GLY A 76 -5.16 -16.65 6.95
C GLY A 76 -6.40 -16.87 6.09
N ILE A 77 -7.52 -16.19 6.35
CA ILE A 77 -8.78 -16.45 5.65
C ILE A 77 -9.27 -15.30 4.77
N LEU A 78 -8.85 -14.08 5.08
CA LEU A 78 -9.16 -12.93 4.23
C LEU A 78 -8.26 -12.92 3.01
N ASN A 79 -8.89 -12.68 1.86
CA ASN A 79 -8.13 -12.38 0.65
C ASN A 79 -7.62 -10.93 0.73
N THR A 80 -6.46 -10.76 1.37
CA THR A 80 -5.79 -9.46 1.53
C THR A 80 -4.93 -9.11 0.31
N ASN A 81 -5.22 -9.72 -0.85
CA ASN A 81 -4.43 -9.52 -2.06
C ASN A 81 -4.43 -8.05 -2.46
N THR A 82 -3.27 -7.42 -2.46
CA THR A 82 -3.05 -6.03 -2.78
C THR A 82 -1.85 -5.88 -3.73
N GLY A 83 -1.62 -4.70 -4.27
CA GLY A 83 -0.49 -4.43 -5.15
C GLY A 83 -0.37 -2.96 -5.51
N PHE A 84 0.82 -2.57 -5.92
CA PHE A 84 1.06 -1.21 -6.38
C PHE A 84 0.25 -0.91 -7.64
N PHE A 85 -0.40 0.25 -7.67
CA PHE A 85 -1.25 0.69 -8.79
C PHE A 85 -2.30 -0.34 -9.22
N ARG A 86 -2.83 -1.13 -8.28
CA ARG A 86 -3.85 -2.16 -8.53
C ARG A 86 -5.06 -1.62 -9.30
N HIS A 87 -5.44 -0.38 -9.04
CA HIS A 87 -6.52 0.34 -9.73
C HIS A 87 -5.96 1.52 -10.54
N PRO A 88 -5.34 1.25 -11.71
CA PRO A 88 -4.66 2.29 -12.48
C PRO A 88 -5.59 3.42 -12.94
N GLY A 89 -6.87 3.12 -13.22
CA GLY A 89 -7.86 4.13 -13.58
C GLY A 89 -8.12 5.14 -12.46
N ALA A 90 -8.16 4.67 -11.19
CA ALA A 90 -8.31 5.56 -10.03
C ALA A 90 -7.09 6.47 -9.86
N MET A 91 -5.88 5.93 -10.00
CA MET A 91 -4.64 6.71 -9.90
C MET A 91 -4.51 7.72 -11.04
N ASN A 92 -4.93 7.34 -12.25
CA ASN A 92 -4.95 8.23 -13.41
C ASN A 92 -5.98 9.37 -13.22
N ALA A 93 -7.20 9.05 -12.74
CA ALA A 93 -8.22 10.05 -12.42
C ALA A 93 -7.74 11.00 -11.31
N LEU A 94 -7.12 10.48 -10.25
CA LEU A 94 -6.54 11.29 -9.19
C LEU A 94 -5.50 12.27 -9.75
N ALA A 95 -4.48 11.75 -10.46
CA ALA A 95 -3.34 12.54 -10.89
C ALA A 95 -3.69 13.59 -11.96
N ARG A 96 -4.48 13.20 -12.97
CA ARG A 96 -4.71 14.03 -14.18
C ARG A 96 -5.97 14.88 -14.12
N GLN A 97 -6.98 14.45 -13.36
CA GLN A 97 -8.26 15.14 -13.32
C GLN A 97 -8.51 15.83 -11.97
N ILE A 98 -8.31 15.11 -10.87
CA ILE A 98 -8.80 15.55 -9.55
C ILE A 98 -7.77 16.46 -8.87
N VAL A 99 -6.48 16.11 -8.87
CA VAL A 99 -5.43 16.94 -8.27
C VAL A 99 -5.40 18.34 -8.89
N PRO A 100 -5.43 18.54 -10.23
CA PRO A 100 -5.50 19.87 -10.82
C PRO A 100 -6.71 20.69 -10.35
N GLN A 101 -7.91 20.06 -10.24
CA GLN A 101 -9.12 20.74 -9.78
C GLN A 101 -9.03 21.15 -8.29
N ILE A 102 -8.50 20.26 -7.43
CA ILE A 102 -8.28 20.58 -6.02
C ILE A 102 -7.22 21.67 -5.88
N SER A 103 -6.14 21.58 -6.64
CA SER A 103 -5.05 22.56 -6.64
C SER A 103 -5.56 23.95 -7.01
N SER A 104 -6.31 24.09 -8.10
CA SER A 104 -6.89 25.37 -8.51
C SER A 104 -7.75 25.97 -7.39
N ARG A 105 -8.70 25.20 -6.87
CA ARG A 105 -9.61 25.64 -5.81
C ARG A 105 -8.88 26.06 -4.53
N LYS A 106 -7.93 25.24 -4.05
CA LYS A 106 -7.22 25.51 -2.79
C LYS A 106 -6.19 26.63 -2.90
N SER A 107 -5.62 26.84 -4.08
CA SER A 107 -4.72 27.98 -4.32
C SER A 107 -5.47 29.32 -4.24
N GLU A 108 -6.71 29.37 -4.70
CA GLU A 108 -7.58 30.54 -4.55
C GLU A 108 -7.84 30.86 -3.06
N ASP A 109 -8.01 29.81 -2.23
CA ASP A 109 -8.24 29.93 -0.79
C ASP A 109 -6.95 30.12 0.04
N GLY A 110 -5.77 30.06 -0.59
CA GLY A 110 -4.45 30.11 0.07
C GLY A 110 -4.10 28.85 0.88
N ALA A 111 -4.85 27.75 0.71
CA ALA A 111 -4.68 26.51 1.46
C ALA A 111 -3.95 25.42 0.62
N CYS A 112 -2.64 25.26 0.83
CA CYS A 112 -1.83 24.28 0.11
C CYS A 112 -1.74 22.92 0.84
N THR A 113 -2.85 22.41 1.35
CA THR A 113 -2.89 21.10 2.04
C THR A 113 -3.80 20.14 1.32
N LEU A 114 -3.30 18.93 1.03
CA LEU A 114 -4.05 17.83 0.44
C LEU A 114 -4.14 16.66 1.44
N ARG A 115 -5.34 16.29 1.82
CA ARG A 115 -5.62 15.21 2.77
C ARG A 115 -6.33 14.06 2.08
N ILE A 116 -5.72 12.88 2.10
CA ILE A 116 -6.25 11.67 1.47
C ILE A 116 -6.33 10.55 2.49
N TRP A 117 -7.39 9.76 2.42
CA TRP A 117 -7.56 8.56 3.22
C TRP A 117 -7.70 7.34 2.33
N SER A 118 -6.85 6.31 2.57
CA SER A 118 -6.94 4.97 2.02
C SER A 118 -7.54 4.07 3.11
N ALA A 119 -8.80 3.74 2.97
CA ALA A 119 -9.60 2.97 3.91
C ALA A 119 -9.61 1.49 3.50
N GLY A 120 -8.97 0.62 4.28
CA GLY A 120 -8.70 -0.78 3.93
C GLY A 120 -7.39 -0.91 3.14
N CYS A 121 -6.31 -0.32 3.66
CA CYS A 121 -5.04 -0.18 2.92
C CYS A 121 -4.18 -1.44 2.88
N SER A 122 -4.56 -2.53 3.57
CA SER A 122 -3.80 -3.77 3.65
C SER A 122 -2.30 -3.52 4.00
N THR A 123 -1.37 -4.07 3.25
CA THR A 123 0.08 -3.92 3.47
C THR A 123 0.68 -2.61 2.93
N GLY A 124 -0.16 -1.65 2.52
CA GLY A 124 0.24 -0.26 2.27
C GLY A 124 0.57 0.09 0.82
N GLU A 125 0.41 -0.82 -0.14
CA GLU A 125 0.70 -0.57 -1.55
C GLU A 125 -0.17 0.54 -2.13
N GLU A 126 -1.45 0.64 -1.72
CA GLU A 126 -2.36 1.69 -2.19
C GLU A 126 -1.96 3.08 -1.69
N PRO A 127 -1.76 3.35 -0.38
CA PRO A 127 -1.30 4.67 0.09
C PRO A 127 0.01 5.11 -0.55
N TYR A 128 0.96 4.19 -0.74
CA TYR A 128 2.20 4.52 -1.42
C TYR A 128 2.02 4.75 -2.92
N SER A 129 1.10 4.05 -3.59
CA SER A 129 0.74 4.33 -4.98
C SER A 129 0.11 5.71 -5.13
N ILE A 130 -0.75 6.11 -4.19
CA ILE A 130 -1.31 7.47 -4.12
C ILE A 130 -0.18 8.49 -3.97
N ALA A 131 0.76 8.28 -3.03
CA ALA A 131 1.90 9.17 -2.84
C ALA A 131 2.75 9.32 -4.10
N MET A 132 3.03 8.22 -4.82
CA MET A 132 3.77 8.24 -6.09
C MET A 132 3.01 9.00 -7.18
N ALA A 133 1.71 8.75 -7.33
CA ALA A 133 0.86 9.42 -8.32
C ALA A 133 0.77 10.94 -8.08
N LEU A 134 0.68 11.34 -6.80
CA LEU A 134 0.67 12.77 -6.42
C LEU A 134 2.02 13.43 -6.70
N CYS A 135 3.10 12.75 -6.39
CA CYS A 135 4.43 13.23 -6.70
C CYS A 135 4.60 13.51 -8.19
N ASP A 136 4.13 12.62 -9.04
CA ASP A 136 4.23 12.76 -10.50
C ASP A 136 3.34 13.90 -11.03
N ALA A 137 2.10 13.99 -10.52
CA ALA A 137 1.13 15.01 -10.91
C ALA A 137 1.59 16.44 -10.56
N LEU A 138 2.14 16.63 -9.36
CA LEU A 138 2.55 17.95 -8.88
C LEU A 138 3.86 18.42 -9.53
N ALA A 139 4.76 17.50 -9.92
CA ALA A 139 5.95 17.86 -10.69
C ALA A 139 5.62 18.33 -12.12
N GLY A 140 4.62 17.69 -12.74
CA GLY A 140 4.19 18.06 -14.11
C GLY A 140 3.56 19.45 -14.19
N SER A 141 2.95 19.96 -13.10
CA SER A 141 2.31 21.27 -13.07
C SER A 141 3.30 22.44 -13.05
N GLU A 142 4.50 22.27 -12.47
CA GLU A 142 5.54 23.30 -12.46
C GLU A 142 6.20 23.52 -13.83
N ALA A 143 6.33 22.45 -14.64
CA ALA A 143 6.90 22.55 -15.98
C ALA A 143 6.01 23.35 -16.96
N SER A 144 4.70 23.43 -16.71
CA SER A 144 3.76 24.16 -17.56
C SER A 144 3.64 25.65 -17.22
N GLY A 145 4.07 26.09 -16.02
CA GLY A 145 3.97 27.49 -15.55
C GLY A 145 5.14 28.40 -15.94
N SER A 146 6.22 27.85 -16.48
CA SER A 146 7.47 28.60 -16.72
C SER A 146 7.61 29.16 -18.14
N ASN A 147 6.60 29.09 -19.02
CA ASN A 147 6.70 29.58 -20.39
C ASN A 147 5.83 30.83 -20.62
N GLY A 148 6.23 31.95 -20.04
CA GLY A 148 5.57 33.22 -20.23
C GLY A 148 6.44 34.43 -19.86
N ASN A 149 7.58 34.64 -20.51
CA ASN A 149 8.03 35.95 -20.96
C ASN A 149 9.50 35.94 -21.47
N SER A 150 9.70 35.92 -22.76
CA SER A 150 10.88 36.50 -23.37
C SER A 150 10.50 36.99 -24.77
N LYS A 151 10.25 38.29 -24.84
CA LYS A 151 10.15 39.02 -26.09
C LYS A 151 11.53 39.17 -26.72
N ASP A 152 11.52 38.97 -28.02
CA ASP A 152 12.35 39.59 -29.07
C ASP A 152 13.87 39.45 -28.99
N LYS A 153 14.40 38.64 -29.95
CA LYS A 153 15.29 39.22 -31.00
C LYS A 153 15.53 38.18 -32.09
N GLU A 154 15.07 38.57 -33.30
CA GLU A 154 15.42 37.95 -34.57
C GLU A 154 16.94 37.98 -34.81
N LYS A 155 17.48 36.89 -35.34
CA LYS A 155 18.43 36.91 -36.44
C LYS A 155 18.56 35.52 -37.09
N GLU A 156 18.25 35.53 -38.37
CA GLU A 156 18.47 34.46 -39.32
C GLU A 156 19.92 33.93 -39.33
N LYS A 157 20.10 32.63 -39.46
CA LYS A 157 20.96 32.02 -40.50
C LYS A 157 20.71 30.49 -40.63
N GLU A 158 20.44 30.12 -41.86
CA GLU A 158 20.39 28.75 -42.36
C GLU A 158 21.66 27.94 -42.07
N THR A 159 21.59 26.65 -41.83
CA THR A 159 21.86 25.55 -42.77
C THR A 159 22.10 24.21 -42.07
N LYS A 160 21.51 23.18 -42.67
CA LYS A 160 21.90 21.75 -42.79
C LYS A 160 21.68 20.78 -41.63
N ALA A 161 20.69 19.98 -41.86
CA ALA A 161 20.59 18.51 -41.87
C ALA A 161 21.54 17.69 -40.96
N GLY A 162 20.94 16.90 -40.05
CA GLY A 162 21.56 15.80 -39.35
C GLY A 162 20.54 15.04 -38.53
N ARG A 163 19.96 13.94 -39.11
CA ARG A 163 19.19 12.93 -38.39
C ARG A 163 20.06 12.32 -37.31
N ASN A 164 19.56 12.27 -36.09
CA ASN A 164 19.63 11.07 -35.25
C ASN A 164 18.65 11.24 -34.06
N GLY A 165 17.68 10.32 -34.00
CA GLY A 165 16.79 10.21 -32.88
C GLY A 165 17.55 9.76 -31.63
N SER A 166 17.55 10.61 -30.64
CA SER A 166 17.91 10.25 -29.26
C SER A 166 16.66 10.24 -28.45
N ALA A 167 16.30 9.05 -27.94
CA ALA A 167 15.26 8.86 -26.93
C ALA A 167 15.53 9.81 -25.77
N GLY A 168 14.61 10.72 -25.53
CA GLY A 168 14.67 11.63 -24.40
C GLY A 168 14.77 10.86 -23.09
N ASP A 169 15.90 10.96 -22.44
CA ASP A 169 16.12 10.59 -21.06
C ASP A 169 15.29 11.54 -20.19
N ASN A 170 14.07 11.11 -19.84
CA ASN A 170 13.27 11.76 -18.82
C ASN A 170 13.92 11.49 -17.45
N SER A 171 15.04 12.15 -17.20
CA SER A 171 15.58 12.34 -15.88
C SER A 171 14.55 13.12 -15.08
N HIS A 172 13.76 12.41 -14.25
CA HIS A 172 12.81 13.01 -13.35
C HIS A 172 13.55 13.97 -12.43
N ALA A 173 13.39 15.26 -12.68
CA ALA A 173 13.84 16.32 -11.79
C ALA A 173 13.26 16.11 -10.37
N PRO A 174 14.00 16.47 -9.32
CA PRO A 174 13.50 16.33 -7.95
C PRO A 174 12.27 17.20 -7.78
N LEU A 175 11.17 16.55 -7.45
CA LEU A 175 9.87 17.14 -7.22
C LEU A 175 9.93 18.24 -6.16
N ALA A 176 9.73 19.44 -6.56
CA ALA A 176 9.50 20.57 -5.67
C ALA A 176 8.07 20.49 -5.11
N THR A 177 7.85 19.61 -4.14
CA THR A 177 6.61 19.60 -3.32
C THR A 177 6.63 20.73 -2.27
N LYS A 178 7.40 21.78 -2.49
CA LYS A 178 7.65 22.83 -1.51
C LYS A 178 6.40 23.63 -1.15
N GLU A 179 5.40 23.62 -2.00
CA GLU A 179 4.17 24.41 -1.79
C GLU A 179 2.99 23.57 -1.25
N TRP A 180 3.01 22.23 -1.42
CA TRP A 180 1.92 21.36 -1.02
C TRP A 180 2.28 20.50 0.19
N SER A 181 1.48 20.63 1.27
CA SER A 181 1.50 19.69 2.39
C SER A 181 0.58 18.52 2.10
N ILE A 182 1.14 17.34 1.82
CA ILE A 182 0.41 16.13 1.48
C ILE A 182 0.34 15.24 2.71
N HIS A 183 -0.88 14.88 3.11
CA HIS A 183 -1.15 13.98 4.22
C HIS A 183 -2.02 12.81 3.74
N ILE A 184 -1.46 11.62 3.71
CA ILE A 184 -2.15 10.39 3.36
C ILE A 184 -2.29 9.55 4.62
N VAL A 185 -3.51 9.14 4.94
CA VAL A 185 -3.80 8.21 6.04
C VAL A 185 -4.13 6.86 5.43
N GLY A 186 -3.36 5.83 5.76
CA GLY A 186 -3.69 4.44 5.48
C GLY A 186 -4.32 3.81 6.73
N SER A 187 -5.40 3.06 6.59
CA SER A 187 -5.99 2.35 7.71
C SER A 187 -6.47 0.96 7.33
N ASP A 188 -6.30 0.01 8.24
CA ASP A 188 -6.79 -1.36 8.10
C ASP A 188 -7.22 -1.91 9.47
N VAL A 189 -8.09 -2.92 9.47
CA VAL A 189 -8.55 -3.56 10.72
C VAL A 189 -7.51 -4.52 11.30
N LEU A 190 -6.57 -5.00 10.48
CA LEU A 190 -5.57 -6.00 10.85
C LEU A 190 -4.23 -5.35 11.24
N PRO A 191 -3.85 -5.33 12.54
CA PRO A 191 -2.59 -4.76 13.00
C PRO A 191 -1.33 -5.31 12.31
N PRO A 192 -1.24 -6.63 11.96
CA PRO A 192 -0.09 -7.15 11.24
C PRO A 192 0.12 -6.50 9.86
N LEU A 193 -0.97 -6.20 9.13
CA LEU A 193 -0.92 -5.52 7.84
C LEU A 193 -0.42 -4.08 8.01
N ILE A 194 -0.93 -3.37 9.00
CA ILE A 194 -0.47 -2.01 9.33
C ILE A 194 1.02 -1.99 9.67
N LYS A 195 1.50 -2.94 10.49
CA LYS A 195 2.94 -3.07 10.77
C LYS A 195 3.78 -3.35 9.51
N ALA A 196 3.25 -4.11 8.55
CA ALA A 196 3.90 -4.33 7.26
C ALA A 196 3.93 -3.04 6.42
N ALA A 197 2.82 -2.32 6.36
CA ALA A 197 2.69 -1.04 5.67
C ALA A 197 3.66 0.02 6.24
N GLU A 198 3.76 0.13 7.56
CA GLU A 198 4.69 1.04 8.25
C GLU A 198 6.16 0.72 7.95
N ARG A 199 6.53 -0.55 7.86
CA ARG A 199 7.88 -0.94 7.43
C ARG A 199 8.19 -0.43 6.03
N GLY A 200 7.19 -0.47 5.13
CA GLY A 200 7.33 -0.03 3.74
C GLY A 200 8.42 -0.79 2.98
N VAL A 201 8.58 -2.09 3.28
CA VAL A 201 9.57 -2.97 2.65
C VAL A 201 8.84 -4.08 1.93
N TYR A 202 9.14 -4.21 0.64
CA TYR A 202 8.44 -5.15 -0.24
C TYR A 202 9.42 -6.01 -1.01
N PRO A 203 9.08 -7.27 -1.33
CA PRO A 203 9.88 -8.09 -2.22
C PRO A 203 9.87 -7.48 -3.63
N GLN A 204 10.95 -7.64 -4.38
CA GLN A 204 11.05 -7.13 -5.76
C GLN A 204 9.90 -7.60 -6.65
N SER A 205 9.36 -8.79 -6.40
CA SER A 205 8.20 -9.34 -7.11
C SER A 205 6.92 -8.50 -6.95
N ALA A 206 6.75 -7.82 -5.82
CA ALA A 206 5.60 -6.94 -5.59
C ALA A 206 5.62 -5.68 -6.46
N LEU A 207 6.78 -5.32 -7.03
CA LEU A 207 6.95 -4.16 -7.91
C LEU A 207 6.89 -4.53 -9.40
N THR A 208 6.53 -5.77 -9.70
CA THR A 208 6.37 -6.24 -11.09
C THR A 208 5.27 -5.42 -11.76
N GLY A 209 5.56 -4.83 -12.92
CA GLY A 209 4.64 -3.94 -13.63
C GLY A 209 4.87 -2.44 -13.40
N LEU A 210 5.66 -2.05 -12.39
CA LEU A 210 6.05 -0.65 -12.23
C LEU A 210 7.16 -0.28 -13.24
N PRO A 211 7.12 0.92 -13.83
CA PRO A 211 8.21 1.40 -14.68
C PRO A 211 9.55 1.41 -13.93
N PRO A 212 10.66 0.97 -14.55
CA PRO A 212 11.97 0.96 -13.88
C PRO A 212 12.42 2.35 -13.37
N ALA A 213 12.02 3.42 -14.05
CA ALA A 213 12.28 4.80 -13.61
C ALA A 213 11.57 5.09 -12.28
N MET A 214 10.31 4.71 -12.14
CA MET A 214 9.52 4.87 -10.91
C MET A 214 10.11 4.05 -9.76
N ILE A 215 10.54 2.80 -10.02
CA ILE A 215 11.20 1.97 -9.00
C ILE A 215 12.47 2.69 -8.48
N ARG A 216 13.32 3.18 -9.38
CA ARG A 216 14.54 3.92 -8.98
C ARG A 216 14.24 5.22 -8.24
N ALA A 217 13.18 5.93 -8.63
CA ALA A 217 12.78 7.18 -7.99
C ALA A 217 12.20 6.97 -6.59
N CYS A 218 11.42 5.89 -6.39
CA CYS A 218 10.57 5.69 -5.22
C CYS A 218 11.11 4.67 -4.20
N PHE A 219 11.99 3.78 -4.62
CA PHE A 219 12.50 2.69 -3.77
C PHE A 219 14.03 2.69 -3.66
N SER A 220 14.52 2.08 -2.60
CA SER A 220 15.94 1.77 -2.38
C SER A 220 16.11 0.30 -2.00
N LYS A 221 17.23 -0.32 -2.42
CA LYS A 221 17.52 -1.69 -2.01
C LYS A 221 17.80 -1.74 -0.51
N VAL A 222 17.24 -2.72 0.16
CA VAL A 222 17.58 -3.03 1.57
C VAL A 222 18.89 -3.80 1.56
N ALA A 223 19.89 -3.31 2.29
CA ALA A 223 21.13 -4.04 2.47
C ALA A 223 20.85 -5.33 3.26
N ASN A 224 21.08 -6.49 2.68
CA ASN A 224 21.05 -7.74 3.41
C ASN A 224 22.22 -7.70 4.41
N GLY A 225 21.91 -7.72 5.71
CA GLY A 225 22.89 -7.67 6.79
C GLY A 225 23.74 -8.94 6.94
N ASN A 226 24.38 -9.38 5.86
CA ASN A 226 25.42 -10.41 5.86
C ASN A 226 26.62 -9.89 5.06
N GLY A 227 27.13 -8.72 5.45
CA GLY A 227 28.34 -8.12 4.95
C GLY A 227 29.32 -7.94 6.10
N ASN A 228 30.29 -8.85 6.14
CA ASN A 228 31.51 -8.72 6.89
C ASN A 228 32.07 -7.29 6.62
N SER A 229 31.90 -6.39 7.56
CA SER A 229 32.43 -5.03 7.50
C SER A 229 33.90 -5.05 7.74
N ASN A 230 34.69 -5.38 6.72
CA ASN A 230 36.09 -4.95 6.67
C ASN A 230 36.10 -3.51 6.12
N ALA A 231 35.93 -2.56 7.02
CA ALA A 231 36.33 -1.19 6.80
C ALA A 231 37.82 -1.14 6.71
N GLY A 232 38.39 -1.14 5.52
CA GLY A 232 39.77 -0.82 5.23
C GLY A 232 40.06 0.62 5.65
N GLN A 233 40.83 0.81 6.69
CA GLN A 233 41.50 2.05 6.98
C GLN A 233 42.55 2.31 5.88
N ASP A 234 42.32 3.34 5.10
CA ASP A 234 43.36 3.93 4.26
C ASP A 234 44.37 4.65 5.16
N GLY A 235 45.42 3.95 5.46
CA GLY A 235 46.61 4.49 6.10
C GLY A 235 47.79 4.34 5.16
N ALA A 236 48.22 5.44 4.56
CA ALA A 236 49.44 5.53 3.79
C ALA A 236 50.64 5.33 4.72
N SER A 237 51.51 4.35 4.45
CA SER A 237 52.94 4.50 4.74
C SER A 237 53.77 3.55 3.87
N ASN A 238 54.75 4.15 3.27
CA ASN A 238 55.88 3.69 2.48
C ASN A 238 56.77 2.76 3.30
N GLY A 239 57.27 1.65 2.74
CA GLY A 239 58.23 0.79 3.41
C GLY A 239 58.70 -0.37 2.55
N ASN A 240 59.81 -0.19 1.90
CA ASN A 240 60.62 -1.12 1.13
C ASN A 240 61.16 -2.27 1.99
N GLY A 241 61.14 -3.53 1.53
CA GLY A 241 61.73 -4.65 2.28
C GLY A 241 61.69 -5.97 1.52
N ASN A 242 62.77 -6.27 0.86
CA ASN A 242 63.14 -7.48 0.14
C ASN A 242 63.29 -8.71 1.07
N GLY A 243 62.88 -9.93 0.68
CA GLY A 243 63.12 -11.15 1.47
C GLY A 243 62.54 -12.43 0.87
N ASN A 244 63.36 -13.12 0.22
CA ASN A 244 63.38 -14.43 -0.45
C ASN A 244 63.08 -15.62 0.49
N GLY A 245 62.47 -16.75 -0.03
CA GLY A 245 62.54 -18.07 0.62
C GLY A 245 61.30 -18.96 0.43
N SER A 246 61.23 -19.70 -0.54
CA SER A 246 61.42 -21.14 -0.83
C SER A 246 60.58 -22.18 -0.02
N GLN A 247 59.81 -22.93 -0.79
CA GLN A 247 59.65 -24.40 -0.89
C GLN A 247 58.73 -25.21 0.03
N ASN A 248 57.99 -26.07 -0.67
CA ASN A 248 57.55 -27.47 -0.39
C ASN A 248 56.32 -27.65 0.49
N GLY A 249 55.28 -28.36 0.15
CA GLY A 249 55.14 -29.59 -0.60
C GLY A 249 54.07 -30.43 0.10
N GLY A 250 53.21 -31.13 -0.58
CA GLY A 250 52.47 -32.25 0.02
C GLY A 250 51.00 -32.42 -0.36
N SER A 251 50.78 -33.27 -1.30
CA SER A 251 49.51 -33.90 -1.68
C SER A 251 48.87 -34.69 -0.54
N ALA A 252 47.56 -34.75 -0.50
CA ALA A 252 46.78 -35.97 -0.28
C ALA A 252 45.32 -35.82 -0.70
N LYS A 253 44.90 -36.67 -1.64
CA LYS A 253 43.54 -36.96 -2.01
C LYS A 253 42.85 -37.80 -0.93
N ALA A 254 41.59 -37.52 -0.66
CA ALA A 254 40.65 -38.55 -0.24
C ALA A 254 39.23 -38.23 -0.71
N SER A 255 38.68 -39.16 -1.47
CA SER A 255 37.31 -39.24 -1.94
C SER A 255 36.38 -39.60 -0.79
N GLY A 256 35.19 -39.05 -0.79
CA GLY A 256 34.10 -39.44 0.11
C GLY A 256 32.76 -38.99 -0.49
N ASN A 257 32.14 -39.93 -1.18
CA ASN A 257 30.80 -39.84 -1.75
C ASN A 257 29.77 -39.91 -0.61
N GLY A 258 28.81 -39.01 -0.58
CA GLY A 258 27.71 -39.03 0.39
C GLY A 258 26.57 -38.12 -0.06
N SER A 259 25.73 -38.70 -0.93
CA SER A 259 24.47 -38.13 -1.34
C SER A 259 23.50 -38.08 -0.18
N SER A 260 23.03 -36.88 0.19
CA SER A 260 21.75 -36.71 0.89
C SER A 260 21.07 -35.48 0.41
N ASN A 261 20.07 -35.72 -0.41
CA ASN A 261 19.12 -34.76 -0.96
C ASN A 261 18.28 -34.19 0.19
N GLY A 262 18.57 -33.02 0.61
CA GLY A 262 17.76 -32.20 1.53
C GLY A 262 17.50 -30.88 0.85
N SER A 263 16.40 -30.79 0.12
CA SER A 263 15.90 -29.53 -0.44
C SER A 263 15.38 -28.65 0.69
N ASN A 264 16.29 -28.00 1.41
CA ASN A 264 15.97 -26.82 2.21
C ASN A 264 15.93 -25.63 1.25
N GLY A 265 14.71 -25.30 0.81
CA GLY A 265 14.44 -24.10 0.05
C GLY A 265 14.85 -22.87 0.87
N ASN A 266 16.04 -22.35 0.59
CA ASN A 266 16.53 -21.11 1.13
C ASN A 266 15.74 -19.94 0.49
N THR A 267 14.56 -19.61 1.06
CA THR A 267 13.69 -18.49 0.64
C THR A 267 14.23 -17.12 1.06
N ASN A 268 15.43 -17.05 1.64
CA ASN A 268 15.97 -15.84 2.28
C ASN A 268 16.80 -14.93 1.36
N ASN A 269 16.81 -15.11 0.04
CA ASN A 269 17.62 -14.31 -0.87
C ASN A 269 16.81 -13.43 -1.84
N ALA A 270 15.51 -13.25 -1.60
CA ALA A 270 14.70 -12.34 -2.40
C ALA A 270 15.12 -10.89 -2.12
N VAL A 271 15.47 -10.16 -3.18
CA VAL A 271 15.80 -8.73 -3.08
C VAL A 271 14.62 -7.99 -2.49
N GLN A 272 14.88 -7.30 -1.37
CA GLN A 272 13.92 -6.45 -0.69
C GLN A 272 14.15 -4.99 -1.07
N LEU A 273 13.06 -4.26 -1.28
CA LEU A 273 13.06 -2.86 -1.67
C LEU A 273 12.23 -2.06 -0.65
N ALA A 274 12.83 -1.01 -0.11
CA ALA A 274 12.19 -0.11 0.85
C ALA A 274 11.68 1.14 0.12
N VAL A 275 10.48 1.58 0.46
CA VAL A 275 9.95 2.89 0.05
C VAL A 275 10.85 3.99 0.62
N LYS A 276 11.26 4.94 -0.23
CA LYS A 276 12.14 6.04 0.18
C LYS A 276 11.51 6.94 1.25
N PRO A 277 12.32 7.50 2.18
CA PRO A 277 11.83 8.33 3.30
C PRO A 277 10.90 9.46 2.88
N ARG A 278 11.14 10.08 1.73
CA ARG A 278 10.31 11.16 1.19
C ARG A 278 8.85 10.75 0.98
N LEU A 279 8.59 9.56 0.43
CA LEU A 279 7.22 9.06 0.27
C LEU A 279 6.64 8.61 1.59
N ARG A 280 7.46 7.98 2.43
CA ARG A 280 7.04 7.53 3.77
C ARG A 280 6.60 8.69 4.66
N SER A 281 7.23 9.86 4.55
CA SER A 281 6.85 11.05 5.34
C SER A 281 5.48 11.63 4.97
N MET A 282 4.93 11.29 3.80
CA MET A 282 3.60 11.70 3.39
C MET A 282 2.50 10.79 3.93
N VAL A 283 2.83 9.58 4.42
CA VAL A 283 1.87 8.54 4.77
C VAL A 283 1.96 8.21 6.24
N THR A 284 0.81 8.17 6.90
CA THR A 284 0.65 7.65 8.27
C THR A 284 -0.29 6.45 8.26
N PHE A 285 -0.03 5.47 9.11
CA PHE A 285 -0.83 4.26 9.18
C PHE A 285 -1.51 4.11 10.54
N ASN A 286 -2.74 3.59 10.55
CA ASN A 286 -3.50 3.38 11.78
C ASN A 286 -4.31 2.09 11.70
N THR A 287 -4.32 1.32 12.78
CA THR A 287 -5.28 0.22 12.92
C THR A 287 -6.67 0.81 13.17
N MET A 288 -7.63 0.49 12.28
CA MET A 288 -8.97 1.07 12.36
C MET A 288 -10.04 0.10 11.85
N ASN A 289 -11.09 -0.04 12.62
CA ASN A 289 -12.28 -0.75 12.19
C ASN A 289 -13.25 0.23 11.52
N LEU A 290 -13.44 0.09 10.21
CA LEU A 290 -14.30 0.95 9.40
C LEU A 290 -15.79 0.84 9.76
N THR A 291 -16.21 -0.21 10.49
CA THR A 291 -17.61 -0.37 10.90
C THR A 291 -17.92 0.38 12.19
N LYS A 292 -16.89 0.79 12.94
CA LYS A 292 -17.05 1.61 14.17
C LYS A 292 -16.91 3.10 13.84
N PRO A 293 -17.70 3.97 14.47
CA PRO A 293 -17.56 5.41 14.27
C PRO A 293 -16.27 5.92 14.94
N VAL A 294 -15.34 6.43 14.16
CA VAL A 294 -14.12 7.08 14.65
C VAL A 294 -13.93 8.36 13.82
N TYR A 295 -13.86 9.51 14.48
CA TYR A 295 -13.61 10.76 13.79
C TYR A 295 -12.11 10.96 13.57
N ILE A 296 -11.68 11.01 12.31
CA ILE A 296 -10.28 11.18 11.90
C ILE A 296 -10.06 12.47 11.10
N GLY A 297 -11.03 13.36 11.09
CA GLY A 297 -11.00 14.62 10.33
C GLY A 297 -11.73 14.54 9.00
N ARG A 298 -11.50 15.54 8.15
CA ARG A 298 -12.05 15.59 6.79
C ARG A 298 -10.96 15.45 5.75
N PHE A 299 -11.34 14.90 4.60
CA PHE A 299 -10.44 14.53 3.51
C PHE A 299 -10.92 15.09 2.18
N ASP A 300 -9.97 15.48 1.35
CA ASP A 300 -10.23 15.86 -0.03
C ASP A 300 -10.57 14.65 -0.91
N CYS A 301 -9.91 13.51 -0.63
CA CYS A 301 -10.15 12.25 -1.32
C CYS A 301 -10.20 11.10 -0.31
N ILE A 302 -11.11 10.17 -0.52
CA ILE A 302 -11.17 8.90 0.21
C ILE A 302 -11.16 7.77 -0.80
N PHE A 303 -10.21 6.83 -0.65
CA PHE A 303 -10.13 5.57 -1.35
C PHE A 303 -10.69 4.49 -0.43
N CYS A 304 -11.76 3.82 -0.84
CA CYS A 304 -12.38 2.69 -0.14
C CYS A 304 -12.63 1.60 -1.18
N MET A 305 -11.52 0.97 -1.62
CA MET A 305 -11.51 0.08 -2.77
C MET A 305 -11.43 -1.37 -2.32
N ASP A 306 -12.29 -2.22 -2.89
CA ASP A 306 -12.41 -3.65 -2.56
C ASP A 306 -12.75 -3.95 -1.09
N VAL A 307 -13.36 -2.98 -0.38
CA VAL A 307 -13.75 -3.09 1.04
C VAL A 307 -15.21 -3.48 1.19
N LEU A 308 -16.09 -2.86 0.40
CA LEU A 308 -17.53 -3.04 0.55
C LEU A 308 -18.00 -4.51 0.42
N PRO A 309 -17.42 -5.35 -0.45
CA PRO A 309 -17.81 -6.76 -0.55
C PRO A 309 -17.66 -7.53 0.76
N HIS A 310 -16.70 -7.14 1.62
CA HIS A 310 -16.44 -7.78 2.91
C HIS A 310 -17.41 -7.37 4.03
N LEU A 311 -18.36 -6.48 3.77
CA LEU A 311 -19.29 -5.95 4.75
C LEU A 311 -20.73 -6.39 4.48
N SER A 312 -21.55 -6.51 5.52
CA SER A 312 -22.99 -6.72 5.37
C SER A 312 -23.66 -5.50 4.71
N ARG A 313 -24.84 -5.71 4.12
CA ARG A 313 -25.57 -4.63 3.44
C ARG A 313 -25.81 -3.41 4.34
N GLY A 314 -26.17 -3.64 5.61
CA GLY A 314 -26.39 -2.55 6.57
C GLY A 314 -25.10 -1.80 6.88
N GLN A 315 -24.00 -2.53 7.05
CA GLN A 315 -22.69 -1.93 7.34
C GLN A 315 -22.14 -1.17 6.14
N ARG A 316 -22.36 -1.65 4.89
CA ARG A 316 -22.00 -0.89 3.66
C ARG A 316 -22.68 0.46 3.65
N ALA A 317 -24.00 0.51 3.89
CA ALA A 317 -24.76 1.75 3.91
C ALA A 317 -24.22 2.71 4.98
N ALA A 318 -24.06 2.23 6.21
CA ALA A 318 -23.53 3.02 7.32
C ALA A 318 -22.08 3.50 7.07
N LEU A 319 -21.25 2.68 6.42
CA LEU A 319 -19.89 3.10 6.03
C LEU A 319 -19.95 4.24 4.99
N ILE A 320 -20.74 4.10 3.94
CA ILE A 320 -20.87 5.13 2.90
C ILE A 320 -21.37 6.46 3.48
N GLU A 321 -22.32 6.43 4.42
CA GLU A 321 -22.77 7.63 5.15
C GLU A 321 -21.63 8.30 5.91
N ARG A 322 -20.80 7.52 6.61
CA ARG A 322 -19.63 8.05 7.31
C ARG A 322 -18.56 8.60 6.36
N LEU A 323 -18.28 7.89 5.26
CA LEU A 323 -17.35 8.38 4.25
C LEU A 323 -17.81 9.72 3.66
N HIS A 324 -19.12 9.84 3.39
CA HIS A 324 -19.69 11.12 2.96
C HIS A 324 -19.51 12.23 4.02
N LEU A 325 -19.68 11.91 5.31
CA LEU A 325 -19.47 12.88 6.39
C LEU A 325 -18.00 13.32 6.47
N TYR A 326 -17.05 12.39 6.28
CA TYR A 326 -15.62 12.65 6.35
C TYR A 326 -15.03 13.30 5.09
N LEU A 327 -15.79 13.37 4.01
CA LEU A 327 -15.38 14.14 2.83
C LEU A 327 -15.62 15.64 3.04
N GLU A 328 -14.63 16.44 2.62
CA GLU A 328 -14.82 17.88 2.45
C GLU A 328 -15.91 18.16 1.41
N PRO A 329 -16.62 19.29 1.51
CA PRO A 329 -17.45 19.76 0.41
C PRO A 329 -16.63 19.86 -0.88
N GLY A 330 -17.09 19.24 -1.95
CA GLY A 330 -16.36 19.11 -3.21
C GLY A 330 -15.27 18.03 -3.21
N GLY A 331 -15.18 17.20 -2.15
CA GLY A 331 -14.27 16.07 -2.06
C GLY A 331 -14.73 14.84 -2.84
N TYR A 332 -13.84 13.86 -3.00
CA TYR A 332 -13.99 12.73 -3.91
C TYR A 332 -13.89 11.39 -3.19
N LEU A 333 -14.82 10.48 -3.51
CA LEU A 333 -14.82 9.08 -3.08
C LEU A 333 -14.46 8.19 -4.26
N PHE A 334 -13.48 7.31 -4.06
CA PHE A 334 -13.05 6.28 -5.00
C PHE A 334 -13.48 4.92 -4.48
N LEU A 335 -14.17 4.17 -5.34
CA LEU A 335 -14.54 2.77 -5.13
C LEU A 335 -13.95 1.93 -6.26
N SER A 336 -13.78 0.62 -6.07
CA SER A 336 -13.37 -0.22 -7.19
C SER A 336 -14.47 -0.29 -8.26
N GLN A 337 -14.10 -0.57 -9.52
CA GLN A 337 -15.07 -0.59 -10.63
C GLN A 337 -16.15 -1.65 -10.48
N THR A 338 -15.91 -2.68 -9.68
CA THR A 338 -16.88 -3.74 -9.37
C THR A 338 -17.84 -3.35 -8.26
N GLU A 339 -17.51 -2.33 -7.49
CA GLU A 339 -18.34 -1.82 -6.39
C GLU A 339 -19.30 -0.75 -6.89
N LYS A 340 -20.55 -0.84 -6.45
CA LYS A 340 -21.57 0.15 -6.80
C LYS A 340 -21.90 0.98 -5.58
N LEU A 341 -21.85 2.30 -5.76
CA LEU A 341 -22.35 3.24 -4.76
C LEU A 341 -23.88 3.15 -4.73
N PHE A 342 -24.43 2.63 -3.63
CA PHE A 342 -25.84 2.66 -3.36
C PHE A 342 -26.11 3.54 -2.14
N ALA A 343 -26.38 4.82 -2.38
CA ALA A 343 -26.59 5.82 -1.34
C ALA A 343 -27.67 6.83 -1.76
N PRO A 344 -28.95 6.39 -1.87
CA PRO A 344 -30.02 7.23 -2.44
C PRO A 344 -30.31 8.49 -1.63
N ASN A 345 -29.97 8.48 -0.33
CA ASN A 345 -30.19 9.62 0.56
C ASN A 345 -28.99 10.59 0.62
N LEU A 346 -27.91 10.30 -0.10
CA LEU A 346 -26.72 11.13 -0.15
C LEU A 346 -26.61 11.80 -1.52
N ASN A 347 -26.13 13.02 -1.51
CA ASN A 347 -26.06 13.86 -2.71
C ASN A 347 -24.76 13.68 -3.53
N PHE A 348 -24.19 12.47 -3.57
CA PHE A 348 -23.06 12.19 -4.42
C PHE A 348 -23.38 12.41 -5.90
N ARG A 349 -22.44 12.97 -6.65
CA ARG A 349 -22.44 13.03 -8.11
C ARG A 349 -21.41 12.06 -8.65
N SER A 350 -21.83 11.13 -9.48
CA SER A 350 -20.92 10.23 -10.19
C SER A 350 -20.33 10.97 -11.39
N GLU A 351 -19.03 11.00 -11.46
CA GLU A 351 -18.22 11.59 -12.54
C GLU A 351 -17.30 10.50 -13.09
N SER A 352 -16.82 10.64 -14.31
CA SER A 352 -15.90 9.67 -14.90
C SER A 352 -14.75 10.34 -15.62
N PHE A 353 -13.58 9.67 -15.59
CA PHE A 353 -12.40 10.07 -16.33
C PHE A 353 -11.72 8.81 -16.88
N ASP A 354 -11.48 8.80 -18.17
CA ASP A 354 -10.80 7.69 -18.88
C ASP A 354 -11.42 6.31 -18.55
N GLY A 355 -12.75 6.23 -18.54
CA GLY A 355 -13.51 5.01 -18.25
C GLY A 355 -13.58 4.60 -16.78
N TYR A 356 -12.94 5.33 -15.86
CA TYR A 356 -13.04 5.10 -14.42
C TYR A 356 -14.07 6.05 -13.79
N THR A 357 -15.00 5.50 -12.99
CA THR A 357 -16.04 6.27 -12.28
C THR A 357 -15.63 6.53 -10.85
N TYR A 358 -15.75 7.78 -10.42
CA TYR A 358 -15.58 8.23 -9.05
C TYR A 358 -16.78 9.08 -8.61
N HIS A 359 -16.89 9.35 -7.30
CA HIS A 359 -18.07 10.02 -6.75
C HIS A 359 -17.64 11.30 -6.05
N ARG A 360 -18.26 12.41 -6.40
CA ARG A 360 -17.98 13.71 -5.81
C ARG A 360 -19.07 14.11 -4.85
N LYS A 361 -18.69 14.56 -3.64
CA LYS A 361 -19.59 15.28 -2.73
C LYS A 361 -19.74 16.72 -3.23
N PRO A 362 -20.93 17.20 -3.57
CA PRO A 362 -21.10 18.57 -4.04
C PRO A 362 -20.65 19.60 -2.98
N VAL A 363 -20.17 20.73 -3.44
CA VAL A 363 -20.08 21.92 -2.59
C VAL A 363 -21.51 22.32 -2.25
N ALA A 364 -21.81 22.52 -0.96
CA ALA A 364 -23.11 23.10 -0.60
C ALA A 364 -23.27 24.42 -1.39
N ALA A 365 -24.35 24.55 -2.14
CA ALA A 365 -24.66 25.83 -2.72
C ALA A 365 -24.67 26.84 -1.57
N SER A 366 -23.87 27.88 -1.67
CA SER A 366 -23.92 29.01 -0.73
C SER A 366 -25.35 29.53 -0.79
N GLY A 367 -26.19 28.98 0.10
CA GLY A 367 -27.58 29.39 0.23
C GLY A 367 -27.56 30.86 0.57
N ALA A 368 -28.15 31.64 -0.30
CA ALA A 368 -28.64 32.96 0.05
C ALA A 368 -29.46 32.81 1.35
N TYR A 369 -28.85 32.99 2.49
CA TYR A 369 -29.61 33.46 3.66
C TYR A 369 -30.03 34.85 3.28
N GLY A 370 -31.21 34.93 2.64
CA GLY A 370 -31.93 36.13 2.45
C GLY A 370 -32.10 36.82 3.79
N ARG A 371 -31.82 38.10 3.76
CA ARG A 371 -32.02 39.11 4.80
C ARG A 371 -33.44 39.03 5.40
#